data_ac07be70e25b075adec31a0dae89913f
#
_entry.id   ac07be70e25b075adec31a0dae89913f
#
_cell.length_a   1.000
_cell.length_b   1.000
_cell.length_c   1.000
_cell.angle_alpha   90.00
_cell.angle_beta   90.00
_cell.angle_gamma   90.00
#
_symmetry.space_group_name_H-M   'P 1'
#
loop_
_entity.id
_entity.type
_entity.pdbx_description
1 polymer ?
#
loop_
_entity_poly.entity_id
_entity_poly.type
_entity_poly.pdbx_seq_one_letter_code
_entity_poly.pdbx_strand_id
1 'polypeptide(L)'
;MTRDELILRTRQLVAEGDRLQHSPSLGALQVWLQLSDELLSRAWGTMDRYHLSWLMVGKSRSIVRGRRMEPAEEAAYVREVAEQKTAALRMSLEAADRRRMPFVGETDQ
;
A
#
# COMPACT_ATOMS: atom_id res chain seq x y z
N MET A 1 10.19 -2.54 -14.97
CA MET A 1 8.82 -3.03 -15.23
C MET A 1 8.13 -2.16 -16.28
N THR A 2 7.22 -2.73 -17.02
CA THR A 2 6.41 -1.94 -17.96
C THR A 2 5.31 -1.18 -17.24
N ARG A 3 4.72 -0.20 -17.91
CA ARG A 3 3.59 0.55 -17.36
C ARG A 3 2.39 -0.36 -17.09
N ASP A 4 2.11 -1.28 -18.01
CA ASP A 4 1.00 -2.23 -17.84
C ASP A 4 1.21 -3.13 -16.63
N GLU A 5 2.43 -3.57 -16.37
CA GLU A 5 2.75 -4.33 -15.16
C GLU A 5 2.53 -3.52 -13.89
N LEU A 6 2.97 -2.26 -13.88
CA LEU A 6 2.78 -1.39 -12.73
C LEU A 6 1.29 -1.19 -12.45
N ILE A 7 0.51 -0.90 -13.49
CA ILE A 7 -0.94 -0.71 -13.36
C ILE A 7 -1.60 -1.97 -12.82
N LEU A 8 -1.29 -3.13 -13.41
CA LEU A 8 -1.88 -4.40 -13.00
C LEU A 8 -1.55 -4.72 -11.53
N ARG A 9 -0.28 -4.63 -11.16
CA ARG A 9 0.16 -4.93 -9.79
C ARG A 9 -0.42 -3.96 -8.77
N THR A 10 -0.51 -2.68 -9.13
CA THR A 10 -1.11 -1.68 -8.23
C THR A 10 -2.59 -1.96 -8.02
N ARG A 11 -3.32 -2.32 -9.09
CA ARG A 11 -4.73 -2.70 -8.96
C ARG A 11 -4.93 -3.91 -8.06
N GLN A 12 -4.04 -4.91 -8.15
CA GLN A 12 -4.08 -6.07 -7.27
C GLN A 12 -3.87 -5.70 -5.81
N LEU A 13 -2.93 -4.79 -5.53
CA LEU A 13 -2.66 -4.31 -4.18
C LEU A 13 -3.82 -3.47 -3.64
N VAL A 14 -4.44 -2.65 -4.47
CA VAL A 14 -5.65 -1.90 -4.08
C VAL A 14 -6.79 -2.85 -3.71
N ALA A 15 -7.03 -3.88 -4.53
CA ALA A 15 -8.06 -4.88 -4.26
C ALA A 15 -7.80 -5.62 -2.94
N GLU A 16 -6.55 -5.99 -2.68
CA GLU A 16 -6.19 -6.64 -1.41
C GLU A 16 -6.34 -5.70 -0.22
N GLY A 17 -5.98 -4.42 -0.38
CA GLY A 17 -6.19 -3.41 0.65
C GLY A 17 -7.67 -3.23 0.99
N ASP A 18 -8.53 -3.24 -0.01
CA ASP A 18 -9.98 -3.19 0.20
C ASP A 18 -10.48 -4.44 0.94
N ARG A 19 -9.95 -5.61 0.58
CA ARG A 19 -10.31 -6.87 1.26
C ARG A 19 -9.90 -6.85 2.73
N LEU A 20 -8.73 -6.33 3.05
CA LEU A 20 -8.23 -6.23 4.42
C LEU A 20 -9.11 -5.36 5.31
N GLN A 21 -9.82 -4.39 4.72
CA GLN A 21 -10.77 -3.56 5.47
C GLN A 21 -12.03 -4.32 5.86
N HIS A 22 -12.44 -5.31 5.04
CA HIS A 22 -13.63 -6.12 5.30
C HIS A 22 -13.31 -7.39 6.10
N SER A 23 -12.12 -7.96 5.89
CA SER A 23 -11.67 -9.18 6.54
C SER A 23 -10.25 -8.97 7.09
N PRO A 24 -10.12 -8.25 8.21
CA PRO A 24 -8.81 -7.92 8.78
C PRO A 24 -8.01 -9.16 9.17
N SER A 25 -6.73 -9.16 8.79
CA SER A 25 -5.77 -10.19 9.17
C SER A 25 -4.41 -9.54 9.30
N LEU A 26 -3.79 -9.64 10.47
CA LEU A 26 -2.47 -9.04 10.70
C LEU A 26 -1.39 -9.69 9.83
N GLY A 27 -1.42 -11.02 9.69
CA GLY A 27 -0.47 -11.71 8.83
C GLY A 27 -0.58 -11.30 7.37
N ALA A 28 -1.82 -11.20 6.86
CA ALA A 28 -2.05 -10.75 5.50
C ALA A 28 -1.65 -9.27 5.32
N LEU A 29 -1.88 -8.44 6.33
CA LEU A 29 -1.45 -7.04 6.30
C LEU A 29 0.07 -6.94 6.17
N GLN A 30 0.82 -7.72 6.92
CA GLN A 30 2.29 -7.70 6.90
C GLN A 30 2.83 -8.05 5.51
N VAL A 31 2.28 -9.07 4.86
CA VAL A 31 2.65 -9.44 3.49
C VAL A 31 2.30 -8.32 2.52
N TRP A 32 1.11 -7.77 2.63
CA TRP A 32 0.64 -6.70 1.76
C TRP A 32 1.49 -5.42 1.89
N LEU A 33 1.91 -5.08 3.11
CA LEU A 33 2.80 -3.94 3.36
C LEU A 33 4.15 -4.15 2.66
N GLN A 34 4.71 -5.34 2.75
CA GLN A 34 5.97 -5.67 2.12
C GLN A 34 5.88 -5.57 0.59
N LEU A 35 4.84 -6.16 0.02
CA LEU A 35 4.63 -6.14 -1.44
C LEU A 35 4.39 -4.72 -1.96
N SER A 36 3.62 -3.92 -1.22
CA SER A 36 3.35 -2.53 -1.59
C SER A 36 4.61 -1.67 -1.54
N ASP A 37 5.41 -1.84 -0.48
CA ASP A 37 6.68 -1.13 -0.32
C ASP A 37 7.63 -1.45 -1.47
N GLU A 38 7.79 -2.72 -1.79
CA GLU A 38 8.66 -3.17 -2.88
C GLU A 38 8.21 -2.60 -4.23
N LEU A 39 6.92 -2.68 -4.52
CA LEU A 39 6.39 -2.17 -5.79
C LEU A 39 6.60 -0.67 -5.93
N LEU A 40 6.23 0.10 -4.91
CA LEU A 40 6.31 1.57 -4.97
C LEU A 40 7.75 2.06 -5.02
N SER A 41 8.64 1.47 -4.22
CA SER A 41 10.04 1.86 -4.22
C SER A 41 10.73 1.51 -5.54
N ARG A 42 10.39 0.37 -6.13
CA ARG A 42 10.94 -0.06 -7.41
C ARG A 42 10.42 0.78 -8.58
N ALA A 43 9.14 1.11 -8.56
CA ALA A 43 8.52 1.87 -9.65
C ALA A 43 8.90 3.35 -9.61
N TRP A 44 8.73 3.99 -8.46
CA TRP A 44 8.85 5.46 -8.33
C TRP A 44 10.20 5.91 -7.75
N GLY A 45 10.94 5.01 -7.13
CA GLY A 45 12.18 5.31 -6.43
C GLY A 45 11.97 5.31 -4.92
N THR A 46 12.98 4.82 -4.19
CA THR A 46 12.95 4.78 -2.72
C THR A 46 12.86 6.20 -2.16
N MET A 47 11.90 6.42 -1.27
CA MET A 47 11.62 7.71 -0.63
C MET A 47 11.16 8.81 -1.61
N ASP A 48 10.81 8.45 -2.85
CA ASP A 48 10.24 9.40 -3.79
C ASP A 48 8.73 9.55 -3.59
N ARG A 49 8.13 10.51 -4.28
CA ARG A 49 6.76 11.03 -4.09
C ARG A 49 5.74 10.00 -3.63
N TYR A 50 5.49 8.96 -4.43
CA TYR A 50 4.42 7.99 -4.15
C TYR A 50 4.83 6.96 -3.10
N HIS A 51 6.08 6.55 -3.08
CA HIS A 51 6.59 5.69 -2.03
C HIS A 51 6.57 6.41 -0.69
N LEU A 52 7.03 7.65 -0.66
CA LEU A 52 7.03 8.47 0.56
C LEU A 52 5.61 8.72 1.08
N SER A 53 4.67 9.08 0.19
CA SER A 53 3.27 9.30 0.57
C SER A 53 2.68 8.06 1.25
N TRP A 54 2.98 6.88 0.71
CA TRP A 54 2.53 5.61 1.28
C TRP A 54 3.19 5.33 2.64
N LEU A 55 4.49 5.61 2.78
CA LEU A 55 5.21 5.44 4.04
C LEU A 55 4.67 6.33 5.15
N MET A 56 4.27 7.55 4.81
CA MET A 56 3.85 8.56 5.79
C MET A 56 2.44 8.37 6.33
N VAL A 57 1.62 7.53 5.70
CA VAL A 57 0.25 7.28 6.12
C VAL A 57 0.10 5.92 6.77
N GLY A 58 -1.06 5.67 7.40
CA GLY A 58 -1.35 4.38 8.01
C GLY A 58 -0.63 4.13 9.32
N LYS A 59 -0.32 5.20 10.05
CA LYS A 59 0.20 5.07 11.42
C LYS A 59 -0.99 5.06 12.36
N SER A 60 -1.25 3.90 12.96
CA SER A 60 -2.38 3.77 13.87
C SER A 60 -2.20 4.66 15.09
N ARG A 61 -3.28 5.34 15.48
CA ARG A 61 -3.32 6.15 16.71
C ARG A 61 -3.54 5.27 17.94
N SER A 62 -3.93 4.01 17.75
CA SER A 62 -4.34 3.10 18.80
C SER A 62 -3.28 2.05 19.10
N ILE A 63 -2.01 2.46 19.20
CA ILE A 63 -0.96 1.52 19.58
C ILE A 63 -1.05 1.26 21.08
N VAL A 64 -1.40 0.03 21.43
CA VAL A 64 -1.35 -0.43 22.81
C VAL A 64 0.06 -0.94 23.08
N ARG A 65 0.76 -0.24 23.97
CA ARG A 65 2.13 -0.62 24.36
C ARG A 65 2.08 -1.50 25.61
N GLY A 66 3.00 -2.46 25.69
CA GLY A 66 3.22 -3.27 26.89
C GLY A 66 2.31 -4.48 27.03
N ARG A 67 1.41 -4.74 26.09
CA ARG A 67 0.61 -5.96 26.07
C ARG A 67 0.24 -6.38 24.66
N ARG A 68 -0.20 -7.63 24.51
CA ARG A 68 -0.69 -8.14 23.23
C ARG A 68 -2.03 -7.45 22.92
N MET A 69 -2.24 -7.09 21.65
CA MET A 69 -3.50 -6.54 21.18
C MET A 69 -4.62 -7.58 21.32
N GLU A 70 -5.78 -7.13 21.79
CA GLU A 70 -6.99 -7.92 21.73
C GLU A 70 -7.46 -8.08 20.26
N PRO A 71 -8.21 -9.13 19.93
CA PRO A 71 -8.64 -9.34 18.53
C PRO A 71 -9.36 -8.14 17.92
N ALA A 72 -10.20 -7.46 18.70
CA ALA A 72 -10.90 -6.26 18.21
C ALA A 72 -9.95 -5.10 17.94
N GLU A 73 -8.92 -4.93 18.78
CA GLU A 73 -7.90 -3.91 18.60
C GLU A 73 -7.04 -4.20 17.36
N GLU A 74 -6.69 -5.46 17.18
CA GLU A 74 -5.91 -5.92 16.01
C GLU A 74 -6.71 -5.66 14.72
N ALA A 75 -7.99 -6.00 14.69
CA ALA A 75 -8.86 -5.76 13.54
C ALA A 75 -8.97 -4.27 13.22
N ALA A 76 -9.14 -3.42 14.23
CA ALA A 76 -9.21 -1.97 14.06
C ALA A 76 -7.90 -1.41 13.50
N TYR A 77 -6.76 -1.89 14.00
CA TYR A 77 -5.43 -1.52 13.51
C TYR A 77 -5.28 -1.88 12.03
N VAL A 78 -5.61 -3.11 11.66
CA VAL A 78 -5.50 -3.56 10.27
C VAL A 78 -6.36 -2.71 9.34
N ARG A 79 -7.62 -2.44 9.73
CA ARG A 79 -8.54 -1.62 8.93
C ARG A 79 -8.00 -0.22 8.71
N GLU A 80 -7.50 0.42 9.76
CA GLU A 80 -7.00 1.79 9.69
C GLU A 80 -5.78 1.88 8.77
N VAL A 81 -4.83 0.99 8.95
CA VAL A 81 -3.62 0.95 8.11
C VAL A 81 -3.97 0.66 6.65
N ALA A 82 -4.80 -0.35 6.41
CA ALA A 82 -5.22 -0.72 5.06
C ALA A 82 -5.97 0.41 4.37
N GLU A 83 -6.89 1.09 5.06
CA GLU A 83 -7.64 2.20 4.48
C GLU A 83 -6.73 3.32 3.99
N GLN A 84 -5.84 3.78 4.85
CA GLN A 84 -4.97 4.92 4.53
C GLN A 84 -3.93 4.58 3.46
N LYS A 85 -3.31 3.42 3.56
CA LYS A 85 -2.29 3.01 2.58
C LYS A 85 -2.90 2.63 1.22
N THR A 86 -4.13 2.11 1.20
CA THR A 86 -4.85 1.86 -0.06
C THR A 86 -5.14 3.18 -0.78
N ALA A 87 -5.49 4.24 -0.05
CA ALA A 87 -5.69 5.56 -0.66
C ALA A 87 -4.39 6.05 -1.33
N ALA A 88 -3.24 5.85 -0.70
CA ALA A 88 -1.95 6.20 -1.29
C ALA A 88 -1.65 5.36 -2.54
N LEU A 89 -1.98 4.07 -2.53
CA LEU A 89 -1.84 3.19 -3.70
C LEU A 89 -2.73 3.66 -4.86
N ARG A 90 -3.95 4.13 -4.58
CA ARG A 90 -4.83 4.68 -5.61
C ARG A 90 -4.27 5.95 -6.25
N MET A 91 -3.59 6.78 -5.49
CA MET A 91 -2.90 7.96 -6.02
C MET A 91 -1.80 7.56 -7.01
N SER A 92 -1.01 6.56 -6.65
CA SER A 92 0.01 5.99 -7.53
C SER A 92 -0.61 5.39 -8.80
N LEU A 93 -1.71 4.66 -8.66
CA LEU A 93 -2.41 4.08 -9.80
C LEU A 93 -2.90 5.16 -10.75
N GLU A 94 -3.50 6.21 -10.25
CA GLU A 94 -3.97 7.34 -11.06
C GLU A 94 -2.82 8.00 -11.80
N ALA A 95 -1.69 8.19 -11.14
CA ALA A 95 -0.50 8.77 -11.76
C ALA A 95 0.01 7.92 -12.93
N ALA A 96 0.03 6.60 -12.77
CA ALA A 96 0.52 5.69 -13.80
C ALA A 96 -0.48 5.47 -14.94
N ASP A 97 -1.76 5.32 -14.59
CA ASP A 97 -2.80 4.93 -15.55
C ASP A 97 -3.40 6.14 -16.27
N ARG A 98 -3.91 7.12 -15.52
CA ARG A 98 -4.61 8.27 -16.13
C ARG A 98 -3.67 9.39 -16.54
N ARG A 99 -2.76 9.77 -15.67
CA ARG A 99 -1.85 10.88 -15.91
C ARG A 99 -0.62 10.46 -16.70
N ARG A 100 -0.42 9.18 -16.87
CA ARG A 100 0.67 8.60 -17.68
C ARG A 100 2.05 9.16 -17.30
N MET A 101 2.26 9.40 -16.03
CA MET A 101 3.51 9.96 -15.53
C MET A 101 4.66 8.98 -15.76
N PRO A 102 5.83 9.47 -16.21
CA PRO A 102 7.02 8.63 -16.27
C PRO A 102 7.43 8.20 -14.86
N PHE A 103 7.98 7.01 -14.74
CA PHE A 103 8.45 6.50 -13.46
C PHE A 103 9.83 5.86 -13.60
N VAL A 104 10.61 5.92 -12.51
CA VAL A 104 12.04 5.52 -12.50
C VAL A 104 12.23 4.08 -12.97
N GLY A 105 11.36 3.18 -12.54
CA GLY A 105 11.45 1.76 -12.88
C GLY A 105 10.89 1.40 -14.24
N GLU A 106 10.47 2.38 -15.03
CA GLU A 106 9.84 2.13 -16.33
C GLU A 106 10.85 1.56 -17.33
N THR A 107 10.47 0.45 -17.97
CA THR A 107 11.24 -0.17 -19.02
C THR A 107 10.39 -0.31 -20.27
N ASP A 108 10.98 -0.11 -21.41
CA ASP A 108 10.38 -0.49 -22.67
C ASP A 108 10.43 -2.01 -22.75
N GLN A 109 9.41 -2.63 -23.28
CA GLN A 109 9.36 -4.09 -23.37
C GLN A 109 10.58 -4.69 -24.01
#